data_fa21a42873556769703da7c1b9ac8f03
#
_entry.id   fa21a42873556769703da7c1b9ac8f03
#
_cell.length_a   1.000
_cell.length_b   1.000
_cell.length_c   1.000
_cell.angle_alpha   90.00
_cell.angle_beta   90.00
_cell.angle_gamma   90.00
#
_symmetry.space_group_name_H-M   'P 1'
#
loop_
_entity.id
_entity.type
_entity.pdbx_description
1 polymer ?
#
loop_
_entity_poly.entity_id
_entity_poly.type
_entity_poly.pdbx_seq_one_letter_code
_entity_poly.pdbx_strand_id
1 'polypeptide(L)'
;MNVKVLGTRCARCKQLYAEAQKALAQSGVAASLEKVEKIDEIMKFGVMMTPALVIAAEVECSGRIPPAAEIVSWLTTAAAKAG
;
A
#
# COMPACT_ATOMS: atom_id res chain seq x y z
N MET A 1 7.76 -6.80 -7.30
CA MET A 1 7.35 -5.52 -6.71
C MET A 1 6.64 -5.78 -5.39
N ASN A 2 6.97 -5.03 -4.38
CA ASN A 2 6.36 -5.19 -3.05
C ASN A 2 5.40 -4.06 -2.76
N VAL A 3 4.20 -4.43 -2.29
CA VAL A 3 3.20 -3.48 -1.81
C VAL A 3 3.05 -3.71 -0.31
N LYS A 4 3.18 -2.66 0.47
CA LYS A 4 3.10 -2.74 1.92
C LYS A 4 2.02 -1.83 2.45
N VAL A 5 1.22 -2.35 3.38
CA VAL A 5 0.23 -1.58 4.11
C VAL A 5 0.78 -1.35 5.51
N LEU A 6 1.08 -0.09 5.81
CA LEU A 6 1.66 0.29 7.09
C LEU A 6 0.57 0.70 8.07
N GLY A 7 0.58 0.12 9.24
CA GLY A 7 -0.37 0.52 10.26
C GLY A 7 -0.49 -0.52 11.36
N THR A 8 -0.84 -0.05 12.55
CA THR A 8 -1.18 -0.92 13.65
C THR A 8 -2.62 -1.41 13.47
N ARG A 9 -3.01 -2.43 14.18
CA ARG A 9 -4.28 -3.16 14.04
C ARG A 9 -5.53 -2.30 14.21
N CYS A 10 -5.83 -1.44 13.27
CA CYS A 10 -7.06 -0.65 13.32
C CYS A 10 -7.97 -1.03 12.14
N ALA A 11 -9.25 -0.64 12.25
CA ALA A 11 -10.21 -0.94 11.21
C ALA A 11 -9.82 -0.32 9.87
N ARG A 12 -9.25 0.87 9.90
CA ARG A 12 -8.79 1.56 8.68
C ARG A 12 -7.68 0.81 7.97
N CYS A 13 -6.75 0.25 8.75
CA CYS A 13 -5.65 -0.52 8.16
C CYS A 13 -6.16 -1.77 7.47
N LYS A 14 -7.17 -2.42 8.05
CA LYS A 14 -7.81 -3.57 7.44
C LYS A 14 -8.54 -3.19 6.16
N GLN A 15 -9.20 -2.04 6.14
CA GLN A 15 -9.89 -1.54 4.95
C GLN A 15 -8.90 -1.24 3.83
N LEU A 16 -7.79 -0.60 4.17
CA LEU A 16 -6.74 -0.31 3.18
C LEU A 16 -6.16 -1.61 2.62
N TYR A 17 -5.92 -2.58 3.47
CA TYR A 17 -5.43 -3.88 3.02
C TYR A 17 -6.39 -4.54 2.05
N ALA A 18 -7.69 -4.51 2.35
CA ALA A 18 -8.71 -5.07 1.48
C ALA A 18 -8.78 -4.34 0.14
N GLU A 19 -8.67 -3.01 0.15
CA GLU A 19 -8.65 -2.23 -1.08
C GLU A 19 -7.41 -2.54 -1.91
N ALA A 20 -6.27 -2.71 -1.25
CA ALA A 20 -5.03 -3.08 -1.94
C ALA A 20 -5.13 -4.46 -2.57
N GLN A 21 -5.76 -5.43 -1.89
CA GLN A 21 -5.99 -6.75 -2.45
C GLN A 21 -6.85 -6.69 -3.71
N LYS A 22 -7.93 -5.92 -3.66
CA LYS A 22 -8.80 -5.72 -4.83
C LYS A 22 -8.04 -5.10 -5.99
N ALA A 23 -7.22 -4.10 -5.69
CA ALA A 23 -6.44 -3.41 -6.70
C ALA A 23 -5.45 -4.35 -7.39
N LEU A 24 -4.78 -5.19 -6.61
CA LEU A 24 -3.85 -6.16 -7.18
C LEU A 24 -4.56 -7.14 -8.11
N ALA A 25 -5.75 -7.61 -7.71
CA ALA A 25 -6.53 -8.51 -8.54
C ALA A 25 -7.00 -7.83 -9.82
N GLN A 26 -7.41 -6.57 -9.74
CA GLN A 26 -7.90 -5.82 -10.89
C GLN A 26 -6.80 -5.40 -11.85
N SER A 27 -5.63 -5.04 -11.32
CA SER A 27 -4.53 -4.53 -12.13
C SER A 27 -3.80 -5.62 -12.89
N GLY A 28 -3.84 -6.86 -12.38
CA GLY A 28 -3.07 -7.94 -12.96
C GLY A 28 -1.56 -7.80 -12.76
N VAL A 29 -1.13 -6.86 -11.96
CA VAL A 29 0.30 -6.66 -11.68
C VAL A 29 0.80 -7.73 -10.73
N ALA A 30 1.91 -8.36 -11.07
CA ALA A 30 2.54 -9.35 -10.20
C ALA A 30 3.27 -8.64 -9.06
N ALA A 31 2.66 -8.65 -7.88
CA ALA A 31 3.21 -7.97 -6.70
C ALA A 31 2.83 -8.73 -5.45
N SER A 32 3.67 -8.59 -4.43
CA SER A 32 3.42 -9.15 -3.11
C SER A 32 2.76 -8.10 -2.23
N LEU A 33 1.73 -8.51 -1.50
CA LEU A 33 1.06 -7.62 -0.54
C LEU A 33 1.41 -8.06 0.87
N GLU A 34 1.86 -7.11 1.68
CA GLU A 34 2.35 -7.38 3.02
C GLU A 34 1.80 -6.33 3.99
N LYS A 35 1.48 -6.76 5.20
CA LYS A 35 1.14 -5.86 6.29
C LYS A 35 2.37 -5.57 7.12
N VAL A 36 2.59 -4.30 7.43
CA VAL A 36 3.66 -3.88 8.33
C VAL A 36 3.00 -3.26 9.55
N GLU A 37 3.03 -3.97 10.66
CA GLU A 37 2.37 -3.55 11.89
C GLU A 37 3.34 -2.99 12.94
N LYS A 38 4.63 -3.24 12.77
CA LYS A 38 5.63 -2.77 13.73
C LYS A 38 5.91 -1.29 13.54
N ILE A 39 5.79 -0.53 14.61
CA ILE A 39 6.00 0.92 14.59
C ILE A 39 7.40 1.27 14.08
N ASP A 40 8.41 0.51 14.48
CA ASP A 40 9.80 0.73 14.05
C ASP A 40 9.93 0.66 12.53
N GLU A 41 9.28 -0.32 11.93
CA GLU A 41 9.28 -0.50 10.47
C GLU A 41 8.53 0.63 9.78
N ILE A 42 7.39 1.01 10.34
CA ILE A 42 6.58 2.11 9.81
C ILE A 42 7.37 3.41 9.81
N MET A 43 8.10 3.68 10.88
CA MET A 43 8.90 4.89 11.00
C MET A 43 10.04 4.95 10.00
N LYS A 44 10.57 3.81 9.59
CA LYS A 44 11.63 3.75 8.58
C LYS A 44 11.20 4.32 7.23
N PHE A 45 9.91 4.28 6.95
CA PHE A 45 9.36 4.84 5.72
C PHE A 45 9.08 6.34 5.82
N GLY A 46 9.32 6.94 6.99
CA GLY A 46 9.07 8.35 7.20
C GLY A 46 7.60 8.73 7.30
N VAL A 47 6.73 7.75 7.55
CA VAL A 47 5.29 7.95 7.63
C VAL A 47 4.92 8.41 9.03
N MET A 48 4.20 9.51 9.14
CA MET A 48 3.74 10.04 10.43
C MET A 48 2.28 9.69 10.71
N MET A 49 1.54 9.30 9.70
CA MET A 49 0.12 8.97 9.84
C MET A 49 -0.16 7.59 9.25
N THR A 50 -0.99 6.82 9.92
CA THR A 50 -1.45 5.51 9.44
C THR A 50 -2.97 5.53 9.26
N PRO A 51 -3.50 4.71 8.36
CA PRO A 51 -2.82 3.76 7.50
C PRO A 51 -2.05 4.43 6.37
N ALA A 52 -1.01 3.74 5.89
CA ALA A 52 -0.23 4.24 4.76
C ALA A 52 0.01 3.10 3.77
N LEU A 53 0.15 3.46 2.50
CA LEU A 53 0.39 2.49 1.44
C LEU A 53 1.74 2.77 0.80
N VAL A 54 2.55 1.72 0.72
CA VAL A 54 3.88 1.78 0.09
C VAL A 54 3.89 0.85 -1.11
N ILE A 55 4.31 1.37 -2.25
CA ILE A 55 4.43 0.59 -3.48
C ILE A 55 5.85 0.77 -4.01
N ALA A 56 6.55 -0.36 -4.21
CA ALA A 56 7.93 -0.36 -4.71
C ALA A 56 8.83 0.57 -3.87
N ALA A 57 8.70 0.49 -2.56
CA ALA A 57 9.48 1.26 -1.57
C ALA A 57 9.17 2.77 -1.55
N GLU A 58 8.12 3.20 -2.26
CA GLU A 58 7.67 4.59 -2.23
C GLU A 58 6.34 4.70 -1.51
N VAL A 59 6.23 5.68 -0.60
CA VAL A 59 4.98 5.95 0.11
C VAL A 59 4.02 6.67 -0.84
N GLU A 60 2.92 6.03 -1.20
CA GLU A 60 1.94 6.60 -2.12
C GLU A 60 0.86 7.41 -1.40
N CYS A 61 0.48 6.99 -0.20
CA CYS A 61 -0.48 7.75 0.60
C CYS A 61 -0.28 7.45 2.07
N SER A 62 -0.71 8.37 2.91
CA SER A 62 -0.71 8.19 4.35
C SER A 62 -1.90 8.92 4.96
N GLY A 63 -2.46 8.33 6.01
CA GLY A 63 -3.58 8.92 6.74
C GLY A 63 -4.93 8.85 6.05
N ARG A 64 -5.04 8.13 4.93
CA ARG A 64 -6.32 7.95 4.24
C ARG A 64 -6.41 6.58 3.58
N ILE A 65 -7.62 6.22 3.19
CA ILE A 65 -7.90 4.96 2.50
C ILE A 65 -8.30 5.30 1.06
N PRO A 66 -7.39 5.14 0.09
CA PRO A 66 -7.72 5.38 -1.31
C PRO A 66 -8.62 4.28 -1.85
N PRO A 67 -9.47 4.57 -2.83
CA PRO A 67 -10.26 3.54 -3.49
C PRO A 67 -9.37 2.61 -4.32
N ALA A 68 -9.85 1.41 -4.58
CA ALA A 68 -9.10 0.41 -5.36
C ALA A 68 -8.66 0.96 -6.72
N ALA A 69 -9.52 1.74 -7.38
CA ALA A 69 -9.20 2.32 -8.69
C ALA A 69 -7.95 3.20 -8.63
N GLU A 70 -7.78 3.98 -7.57
CA GLU A 70 -6.61 4.83 -7.40
C GLU A 70 -5.36 4.00 -7.16
N ILE A 71 -5.49 2.94 -6.35
CA ILE A 71 -4.37 2.03 -6.09
C ILE A 71 -3.95 1.31 -7.38
N VAL A 72 -4.90 0.89 -8.21
CA VAL A 72 -4.62 0.28 -9.51
C VAL A 72 -3.77 1.22 -10.37
N SER A 73 -4.12 2.50 -10.39
CA SER A 73 -3.36 3.50 -11.14
C SER A 73 -1.91 3.56 -10.66
N TRP A 74 -1.70 3.58 -9.35
CA TRP A 74 -0.36 3.60 -8.79
C TRP A 74 0.43 2.33 -9.10
N LEU A 75 -0.23 1.17 -9.01
CA LEU A 75 0.40 -0.10 -9.32
C LEU A 75 0.84 -0.17 -10.78
N THR A 76 -0.02 0.28 -11.68
CA THR A 76 0.27 0.30 -13.11
C THR A 76 1.45 1.22 -13.41
N THR A 77 1.48 2.39 -12.79
CA THR A 77 2.57 3.34 -12.94
C THR A 77 3.89 2.77 -12.41
N ALA A 78 3.85 2.14 -11.24
CA ALA A 78 5.04 1.54 -10.65
C ALA A 78 5.57 0.38 -11.49
N ALA A 79 4.68 -0.44 -12.03
CA ALA A 79 5.05 -1.55 -12.91
C ALA A 79 5.72 -1.03 -14.19
N ALA A 80 5.22 0.06 -14.75
CA ALA A 80 5.80 0.67 -15.93
C ALA A 80 7.21 1.21 -15.66
N LYS A 81 7.42 1.77 -14.47
CA LYS A 81 8.75 2.26 -14.07
C LYS A 81 9.74 1.13 -13.81
N ALA A 82 9.24 0.01 -13.30
CA ALA A 82 10.08 -1.14 -12.99
C ALA A 82 10.49 -1.92 -14.24
N GLY A 83 9.72 -1.79 -15.28
CA GLY A 83 10.01 -2.43 -16.56
C GLY A 83 10.95 -1.60 -17.36
#